data_5aeb17192ef7738fcad6652317d807f4
#
_entry.id   5aeb17192ef7738fcad6652317d807f4
#
_cell.length_a   1.000
_cell.length_b   1.000
_cell.length_c   1.000
_cell.angle_alpha   90.00
_cell.angle_beta   90.00
_cell.angle_gamma   90.00
#
_symmetry.space_group_name_H-M   'P 1'
#
loop_
_entity.id
_entity.type
_entity.pdbx_description
1 polymer ?
#
loop_
_entity_poly.entity_id
_entity_poly.type
_entity_poly.pdbx_seq_one_letter_code
_entity_poly.pdbx_strand_id
1 'polypeptide(L)'
;SSPSRGLGDVYKRQMDALSSMANVAGSRAVIEAAHYFGRFFGGQITAAGKINPAKILIIGAGVAGLSAIGTATSLGAIVRAFDTRPEVKEQVESLGAQFLTVNLDEDGSSSDGYAKVMSEEFIAAEMALFKEQAGDVDIIITTALIPGKEAPKLITKDMVEVMKPGSII
;
A
#
# COMPACT_ATOMS: atom_id res chain seq x y z
N SER A 1 6.82 -12.43 38.71
CA SER A 1 6.35 -11.79 37.49
C SER A 1 6.32 -10.29 37.68
N SER A 2 7.26 -9.62 37.10
CA SER A 2 7.33 -8.18 37.32
C SER A 2 6.24 -7.46 36.52
N PRO A 3 5.45 -6.60 37.19
CA PRO A 3 4.44 -5.76 36.52
C PRO A 3 5.06 -4.80 35.49
N SER A 4 6.37 -4.71 35.47
CA SER A 4 7.11 -3.84 34.53
C SER A 4 7.21 -4.37 33.11
N ARG A 5 6.89 -5.65 32.83
CA ARG A 5 6.94 -6.19 31.46
C ARG A 5 5.89 -5.55 30.54
N GLY A 6 4.67 -5.37 31.01
CA GLY A 6 3.61 -4.75 30.21
C GLY A 6 3.87 -3.27 29.93
N LEU A 7 4.38 -2.53 30.92
CA LEU A 7 4.74 -1.12 30.77
C LEU A 7 5.97 -0.94 29.89
N GLY A 8 6.96 -1.84 29.96
CA GLY A 8 8.14 -1.81 29.10
C GLY A 8 7.82 -2.04 27.64
N ASP A 9 6.87 -2.94 27.32
CA ASP A 9 6.46 -3.22 25.95
C ASP A 9 5.62 -2.08 25.36
N VAL A 10 4.74 -1.48 26.15
CA VAL A 10 3.99 -0.28 25.76
C VAL A 10 4.95 0.90 25.53
N TYR A 11 5.93 1.07 26.38
CA TYR A 11 6.94 2.12 26.25
C TYR A 11 7.83 1.93 25.02
N LYS A 12 8.26 0.70 24.73
CA LYS A 12 9.03 0.36 23.53
C LYS A 12 8.26 0.66 22.24
N ARG A 13 6.96 0.38 22.19
CA ARG A 13 6.12 0.68 21.03
C ARG A 13 5.92 2.18 20.83
N GLN A 14 5.76 2.95 21.89
CA GLN A 14 5.64 4.41 21.82
C GLN A 14 6.93 5.09 21.34
N MET A 15 8.08 4.47 21.62
CA MET A 15 9.40 4.94 21.22
C MET A 15 9.95 4.21 19.97
N ASP A 16 9.13 3.46 19.27
CA ASP A 16 9.52 2.77 18.05
C ASP A 16 9.71 3.77 16.92
N ALA A 17 10.97 4.19 16.75
CA ALA A 17 11.37 5.15 15.72
C ALA A 17 11.10 4.62 14.30
N LEU A 18 11.23 3.30 14.09
CA LEU A 18 10.99 2.69 12.79
C LEU A 18 9.51 2.80 12.40
N SER A 19 8.59 2.45 13.30
CA SER A 19 7.15 2.59 13.06
C SER A 19 6.73 4.05 12.86
N SER A 20 7.28 4.97 13.66
CA SER A 20 7.02 6.41 13.51
C SER A 20 7.50 6.93 12.16
N MET A 21 8.70 6.57 11.73
CA MET A 21 9.25 6.97 10.44
C MET A 21 8.51 6.33 9.28
N ALA A 22 8.09 5.07 9.41
CA ALA A 22 7.29 4.40 8.39
C ALA A 22 5.91 5.07 8.22
N ASN A 23 5.29 5.51 9.30
CA ASN A 23 4.04 6.26 9.24
C ASN A 23 4.21 7.58 8.49
N VAL A 24 5.25 8.35 8.82
CA VAL A 24 5.59 9.59 8.12
C VAL A 24 5.89 9.32 6.64
N ALA A 25 6.67 8.30 6.34
CA ALA A 25 7.05 7.94 4.97
C ALA A 25 5.82 7.60 4.12
N GLY A 26 4.89 6.83 4.64
CA GLY A 26 3.66 6.47 3.92
C GLY A 26 2.79 7.69 3.61
N SER A 27 2.55 8.54 4.58
CA SER A 27 1.80 9.78 4.39
C SER A 27 2.51 10.73 3.41
N ARG A 28 3.82 10.89 3.56
CA ARG A 28 4.61 11.78 2.68
C ARG A 28 4.66 11.27 1.23
N ALA A 29 4.74 9.97 1.03
CA ALA A 29 4.69 9.39 -0.32
C ALA A 29 3.43 9.80 -1.08
N VAL A 30 2.28 9.80 -0.40
CA VAL A 30 1.01 10.25 -1.00
C VAL A 30 1.05 11.74 -1.33
N ILE A 31 1.57 12.57 -0.42
CA ILE A 31 1.70 14.02 -0.65
C ILE A 31 2.63 14.32 -1.83
N GLU A 32 3.77 13.63 -1.92
CA GLU A 32 4.68 13.78 -3.06
C GLU A 32 4.03 13.33 -4.37
N ALA A 33 3.33 12.20 -4.35
CA ALA A 33 2.58 11.73 -5.52
C ALA A 33 1.53 12.76 -5.95
N ALA A 34 0.79 13.34 -5.01
CA ALA A 34 -0.19 14.39 -5.30
C ALA A 34 0.45 15.65 -5.88
N HIS A 35 1.62 16.02 -5.39
CA HIS A 35 2.36 17.17 -5.88
C HIS A 35 2.76 17.03 -7.35
N TYR A 36 3.24 15.85 -7.75
CA TYR A 36 3.69 15.58 -9.11
C TYR A 36 2.60 15.11 -10.06
N PHE A 37 1.46 14.67 -9.53
CA PHE A 37 0.34 14.20 -10.35
C PHE A 37 -0.38 15.40 -10.98
N GLY A 38 -0.52 15.40 -12.28
CA GLY A 38 -1.08 16.52 -13.05
C GLY A 38 -2.61 16.67 -12.95
N ARG A 39 -3.29 15.94 -12.07
CA ARG A 39 -4.74 15.96 -11.90
C ARG A 39 -5.15 15.95 -10.43
N PHE A 40 -6.46 16.15 -10.17
CA PHE A 40 -7.01 16.07 -8.81
C PHE A 40 -7.00 14.64 -8.27
N PHE A 41 -6.76 14.48 -6.98
CA PHE A 41 -6.96 13.20 -6.28
C PHE A 41 -8.45 12.93 -6.06
N GLY A 42 -9.19 13.88 -5.54
CA GLY A 42 -10.63 13.78 -5.36
C GLY A 42 -11.40 14.11 -6.63
N GLY A 43 -12.58 13.52 -6.78
CA GLY A 43 -13.48 13.86 -7.88
C GLY A 43 -13.95 15.31 -7.79
N GLN A 44 -14.13 15.94 -8.94
CA GLN A 44 -14.64 17.31 -9.06
C GLN A 44 -15.84 17.33 -9.97
N ILE A 45 -16.84 18.13 -9.62
CA ILE A 45 -18.01 18.41 -10.47
C ILE A 45 -18.14 19.93 -10.56
N THR A 46 -18.07 20.44 -11.79
CA THR A 46 -18.20 21.87 -12.08
C THR A 46 -19.16 22.07 -13.26
N ALA A 47 -19.54 23.31 -13.52
CA ALA A 47 -20.30 23.64 -14.72
C ALA A 47 -19.58 23.26 -16.02
N ALA A 48 -18.27 23.15 -16.00
CA ALA A 48 -17.43 22.74 -17.14
C ALA A 48 -17.35 21.22 -17.32
N GLY A 49 -17.84 20.42 -16.39
CA GLY A 49 -17.83 18.96 -16.47
C GLY A 49 -17.41 18.25 -15.20
N LYS A 50 -17.18 16.95 -15.33
CA LYS A 50 -16.81 16.04 -14.23
C LYS A 50 -15.38 15.57 -14.40
N ILE A 51 -14.63 15.59 -13.31
CA ILE A 51 -13.31 14.94 -13.19
C ILE A 51 -13.45 13.77 -12.23
N ASN A 52 -13.06 12.59 -12.69
CA ASN A 52 -13.08 11.39 -11.84
C ASN A 52 -11.94 11.42 -10.83
N PRO A 53 -12.11 10.81 -9.64
CA PRO A 53 -11.02 10.68 -8.67
C PRO A 53 -9.83 9.90 -9.23
N ALA A 54 -8.64 10.20 -8.74
CA ALA A 54 -7.45 9.41 -9.01
C ALA A 54 -7.61 7.99 -8.44
N LYS A 55 -7.11 7.00 -9.14
CA LYS A 55 -7.05 5.60 -8.69
C LYS A 55 -5.64 5.29 -8.25
N ILE A 56 -5.49 4.83 -7.01
CA ILE A 56 -4.18 4.56 -6.40
C ILE A 56 -4.12 3.10 -5.97
N LEU A 57 -3.07 2.41 -6.40
CA LEU A 57 -2.72 1.09 -5.90
C LEU A 57 -1.60 1.21 -4.88
N ILE A 58 -1.82 0.67 -3.69
CA ILE A 58 -0.80 0.58 -2.63
C ILE A 58 -0.44 -0.89 -2.45
N ILE A 59 0.83 -1.21 -2.63
CA ILE A 59 1.36 -2.55 -2.46
C ILE A 59 2.11 -2.62 -1.14
N GLY A 60 1.57 -3.37 -0.21
CA GLY A 60 2.01 -3.47 1.17
C GLY A 60 1.11 -2.67 2.12
N ALA A 61 0.53 -3.35 3.11
CA ALA A 61 -0.37 -2.77 4.11
C ALA A 61 0.21 -2.88 5.53
N GLY A 62 1.50 -2.67 5.66
CA GLY A 62 2.18 -2.45 6.94
C GLY A 62 1.97 -1.01 7.43
N VAL A 63 2.79 -0.54 8.36
CA VAL A 63 2.65 0.81 8.94
C VAL A 63 2.67 1.88 7.84
N ALA A 64 3.63 1.85 6.93
CA ALA A 64 3.74 2.81 5.84
C ALA A 64 2.56 2.70 4.86
N GLY A 65 2.19 1.48 4.48
CA GLY A 65 1.07 1.24 3.55
C GLY A 65 -0.26 1.70 4.11
N LEU A 66 -0.57 1.38 5.37
CA LEU A 66 -1.81 1.83 6.03
C LEU A 66 -1.86 3.35 6.18
N SER A 67 -0.73 3.99 6.50
CA SER A 67 -0.62 5.45 6.53
C SER A 67 -0.89 6.07 5.15
N ALA A 68 -0.33 5.49 4.10
CA ALA A 68 -0.56 5.93 2.73
C ALA A 68 -2.05 5.77 2.34
N ILE A 69 -2.67 4.64 2.69
CA ILE A 69 -4.10 4.40 2.44
C ILE A 69 -4.96 5.49 3.11
N GLY A 70 -4.72 5.73 4.39
CA GLY A 70 -5.47 6.75 5.14
C GLY A 70 -5.32 8.15 4.55
N THR A 71 -4.11 8.54 4.18
CA THR A 71 -3.85 9.85 3.57
C THR A 71 -4.49 9.96 2.18
N ALA A 72 -4.36 8.95 1.34
CA ALA A 72 -4.92 8.96 -0.01
C ALA A 72 -6.46 8.98 -0.01
N THR A 73 -7.09 8.20 0.87
CA THR A 73 -8.55 8.21 1.02
C THR A 73 -9.05 9.54 1.56
N SER A 74 -8.33 10.16 2.48
CA SER A 74 -8.65 11.51 3.00
C SER A 74 -8.58 12.58 1.92
N LEU A 75 -7.70 12.42 0.94
CA LEU A 75 -7.61 13.34 -0.22
C LEU A 75 -8.67 13.05 -1.31
N GLY A 76 -9.50 12.04 -1.11
CA GLY A 76 -10.62 11.72 -2.01
C GLY A 76 -10.28 10.77 -3.15
N ALA A 77 -9.11 10.15 -3.16
CA ALA A 77 -8.74 9.16 -4.16
C ALA A 77 -9.49 7.83 -3.96
N ILE A 78 -9.64 7.07 -5.04
CA ILE A 78 -10.07 5.67 -4.99
C ILE A 78 -8.83 4.82 -4.72
N VAL A 79 -8.80 4.16 -3.57
CA VAL A 79 -7.62 3.41 -3.12
C VAL A 79 -7.88 1.92 -3.13
N ARG A 80 -6.95 1.18 -3.72
CA ARG A 80 -6.87 -0.28 -3.68
C ARG A 80 -5.55 -0.65 -3.02
N ALA A 81 -5.56 -1.66 -2.17
CA ALA A 81 -4.36 -2.13 -1.49
C ALA A 81 -4.20 -3.63 -1.62
N PHE A 82 -2.97 -4.07 -1.78
CA PHE A 82 -2.59 -5.48 -1.81
C PHE A 82 -1.62 -5.78 -0.68
N ASP A 83 -1.83 -6.90 -0.01
CA ASP A 83 -0.89 -7.50 0.92
C ASP A 83 -1.04 -9.02 0.88
N THR A 84 0.04 -9.74 1.14
CA THR A 84 0.04 -11.21 1.19
C THR A 84 -0.55 -11.75 2.49
N ARG A 85 -0.71 -10.90 3.49
CA ARG A 85 -1.22 -11.26 4.83
C ARG A 85 -2.72 -11.00 4.90
N PRO A 86 -3.56 -12.03 5.04
CA PRO A 86 -5.01 -11.85 5.08
C PRO A 86 -5.51 -11.06 6.30
N GLU A 87 -4.76 -11.05 7.41
CA GLU A 87 -5.16 -10.34 8.63
C GLU A 87 -5.21 -8.81 8.48
N VAL A 88 -4.57 -8.23 7.46
CA VAL A 88 -4.60 -6.77 7.24
C VAL A 88 -5.84 -6.30 6.48
N LYS A 89 -6.64 -7.22 5.94
CA LYS A 89 -7.83 -6.89 5.15
C LYS A 89 -8.80 -5.97 5.88
N GLU A 90 -9.12 -6.30 7.13
CA GLU A 90 -10.04 -5.50 7.94
C GLU A 90 -9.52 -4.07 8.16
N GLN A 91 -8.23 -3.92 8.41
CA GLN A 91 -7.61 -2.61 8.58
C GLN A 91 -7.66 -1.78 7.29
N VAL A 92 -7.38 -2.39 6.16
CA VAL A 92 -7.46 -1.76 4.84
C VAL A 92 -8.88 -1.28 4.54
N GLU A 93 -9.86 -2.15 4.71
CA GLU A 93 -11.27 -1.84 4.45
C GLU A 93 -11.82 -0.80 5.41
N SER A 94 -11.40 -0.80 6.67
CA SER A 94 -11.80 0.20 7.67
C SER A 94 -11.32 1.61 7.33
N LEU A 95 -10.25 1.73 6.55
CA LEU A 95 -9.74 3.01 6.06
C LEU A 95 -10.41 3.48 4.75
N GLY A 96 -11.34 2.69 4.22
CA GLY A 96 -12.09 3.03 3.01
C GLY A 96 -11.46 2.57 1.70
N ALA A 97 -10.46 1.68 1.75
CA ALA A 97 -9.83 1.10 0.57
C ALA A 97 -10.39 -0.29 0.24
N GLN A 98 -10.26 -0.68 -1.00
CA GLN A 98 -10.55 -2.04 -1.46
C GLN A 98 -9.32 -2.92 -1.25
N PHE A 99 -9.49 -4.06 -0.60
CA PHE A 99 -8.43 -5.05 -0.44
C PHE A 99 -8.42 -6.01 -1.63
N LEU A 100 -7.24 -6.16 -2.25
CA LEU A 100 -7.02 -7.06 -3.38
C LEU A 100 -6.29 -8.32 -2.91
N THR A 101 -6.72 -9.46 -3.42
CA THR A 101 -6.12 -10.77 -3.15
C THR A 101 -5.89 -11.54 -4.43
N VAL A 102 -4.98 -12.53 -4.37
CA VAL A 102 -4.86 -13.55 -5.41
C VAL A 102 -5.67 -14.79 -5.02
N ASN A 103 -6.20 -15.51 -6.00
CA ASN A 103 -7.03 -16.70 -5.79
C ASN A 103 -6.17 -17.95 -5.50
N LEU A 104 -5.28 -17.86 -4.52
CA LEU A 104 -4.46 -18.98 -4.05
C LEU A 104 -4.52 -19.05 -2.52
N ASP A 105 -4.66 -20.25 -2.03
CA ASP A 105 -4.83 -20.55 -0.60
C ASP A 105 -3.46 -20.57 0.11
N GLU A 106 -2.81 -19.43 0.18
CA GLU A 106 -1.50 -19.26 0.79
C GLU A 106 -1.49 -18.01 1.68
N ASP A 107 -1.10 -18.20 2.94
CA ASP A 107 -1.03 -17.12 3.93
C ASP A 107 0.39 -16.55 4.00
N GLY A 108 0.51 -15.25 3.77
CA GLY A 108 1.78 -14.52 3.80
C GLY A 108 2.21 -14.03 5.19
N SER A 109 1.48 -14.38 6.24
CA SER A 109 1.78 -13.97 7.61
C SER A 109 3.02 -14.64 8.16
N SER A 110 3.80 -13.93 8.96
CA SER A 110 4.92 -14.48 9.72
C SER A 110 4.86 -14.03 11.19
N SER A 111 5.59 -14.72 12.06
CA SER A 111 5.59 -14.45 13.51
C SER A 111 6.24 -13.11 13.89
N ASP A 112 7.00 -12.51 13.02
CA ASP A 112 7.69 -11.23 13.24
C ASP A 112 6.87 -10.00 12.76
N GLY A 113 5.66 -10.22 12.23
CA GLY A 113 4.78 -9.16 11.74
C GLY A 113 5.09 -8.68 10.32
N TYR A 114 6.05 -9.29 9.65
CA TYR A 114 6.38 -9.03 8.24
C TYR A 114 5.80 -10.10 7.33
N ALA A 115 5.68 -9.80 6.04
CA ALA A 115 5.27 -10.78 5.05
C ALA A 115 6.38 -11.83 4.84
N LYS A 116 6.00 -13.10 4.69
CA LYS A 116 6.93 -14.18 4.34
C LYS A 116 7.13 -14.27 2.82
N VAL A 117 8.19 -14.97 2.41
CA VAL A 117 8.40 -15.34 1.00
C VAL A 117 7.32 -16.35 0.57
N MET A 118 6.63 -16.05 -0.53
CA MET A 118 5.56 -16.86 -1.06
C MET A 118 6.06 -17.84 -2.12
N SER A 119 5.20 -18.82 -2.49
CA SER A 119 5.50 -19.77 -3.55
C SER A 119 5.65 -19.08 -4.92
N GLU A 120 6.30 -19.77 -5.87
CA GLU A 120 6.43 -19.27 -7.24
C GLU A 120 5.08 -19.08 -7.93
N GLU A 121 4.12 -19.97 -7.67
CA GLU A 121 2.74 -19.83 -8.18
C GLU A 121 2.06 -18.58 -7.66
N PHE A 122 2.20 -18.32 -6.37
CA PHE A 122 1.66 -17.12 -5.74
C PHE A 122 2.29 -15.86 -6.32
N ILE A 123 3.59 -15.82 -6.45
CA ILE A 123 4.32 -14.69 -7.02
C ILE A 123 3.87 -14.43 -8.47
N ALA A 124 3.69 -15.48 -9.28
CA ALA A 124 3.20 -15.34 -10.64
C ALA A 124 1.79 -14.75 -10.70
N ALA A 125 0.89 -15.20 -9.82
CA ALA A 125 -0.46 -14.65 -9.70
C ALA A 125 -0.48 -13.20 -9.22
N GLU A 126 0.37 -12.88 -8.26
CA GLU A 126 0.59 -11.53 -7.74
C GLU A 126 1.07 -10.58 -8.84
N MET A 127 2.08 -10.98 -9.62
CA MET A 127 2.61 -10.17 -10.71
C MET A 127 1.58 -9.95 -11.82
N ALA A 128 0.75 -10.96 -12.12
CA ALA A 128 -0.36 -10.82 -13.06
C ALA A 128 -1.40 -9.81 -12.56
N LEU A 129 -1.75 -9.86 -11.27
CA LEU A 129 -2.65 -8.90 -10.64
C LEU A 129 -2.09 -7.47 -10.71
N PHE A 130 -0.82 -7.28 -10.42
CA PHE A 130 -0.19 -5.95 -10.48
C PHE A 130 -0.17 -5.40 -11.89
N LYS A 131 0.07 -6.23 -12.89
CA LYS A 131 0.04 -5.81 -14.29
C LYS A 131 -1.37 -5.38 -14.73
N GLU A 132 -2.39 -6.12 -14.33
CA GLU A 132 -3.78 -5.76 -14.56
C GLU A 132 -4.13 -4.42 -13.91
N GLN A 133 -3.77 -4.24 -12.64
CA GLN A 133 -3.99 -2.99 -11.92
C GLN A 133 -3.20 -1.83 -12.52
N ALA A 134 -1.96 -2.06 -12.94
CA ALA A 134 -1.12 -1.03 -13.56
C ALA A 134 -1.77 -0.39 -14.78
N GLY A 135 -2.54 -1.15 -15.55
CA GLY A 135 -3.30 -0.63 -16.70
C GLY A 135 -4.49 0.25 -16.33
N ASP A 136 -4.99 0.14 -15.10
CA ASP A 136 -6.21 0.84 -14.65
C ASP A 136 -5.92 2.01 -13.69
N VAL A 137 -4.87 1.93 -12.89
CA VAL A 137 -4.57 2.96 -11.88
C VAL A 137 -3.77 4.13 -12.43
N ASP A 138 -3.79 5.23 -11.69
CA ASP A 138 -3.02 6.44 -11.99
C ASP A 138 -1.71 6.50 -11.21
N ILE A 139 -1.69 5.92 -10.00
CA ILE A 139 -0.56 5.99 -9.08
C ILE A 139 -0.35 4.62 -8.44
N ILE A 140 0.91 4.21 -8.33
CA ILE A 140 1.32 3.02 -7.58
C ILE A 140 2.29 3.45 -6.48
N ILE A 141 2.02 3.05 -5.24
CA ILE A 141 2.91 3.26 -4.10
C ILE A 141 3.29 1.89 -3.55
N THR A 142 4.59 1.59 -3.53
CA THR A 142 5.11 0.34 -2.99
C THR A 142 5.74 0.59 -1.63
N THR A 143 5.37 -0.23 -0.65
CA THR A 143 5.91 -0.15 0.72
C THR A 143 6.44 -1.50 1.21
N ALA A 144 6.67 -2.45 0.30
CA ALA A 144 7.16 -3.78 0.64
C ALA A 144 8.60 -3.71 1.14
N LEU A 145 8.82 -4.17 2.36
CA LEU A 145 10.11 -4.24 3.02
C LEU A 145 10.28 -5.62 3.65
N ILE A 146 11.43 -6.25 3.39
CA ILE A 146 11.84 -7.47 4.07
C ILE A 146 13.12 -7.15 4.85
N PRO A 147 13.09 -7.12 6.19
CA PRO A 147 14.26 -6.76 6.99
C PRO A 147 15.46 -7.67 6.70
N GLY A 148 16.62 -7.05 6.47
CA GLY A 148 17.87 -7.78 6.23
C GLY A 148 17.97 -8.50 4.88
N LYS A 149 17.03 -8.27 3.97
CA LYS A 149 17.03 -8.86 2.62
C LYS A 149 16.80 -7.80 1.57
N GLU A 150 17.16 -8.13 0.34
CA GLU A 150 16.83 -7.28 -0.81
C GLU A 150 15.32 -7.16 -0.96
N ALA A 151 14.84 -5.95 -1.23
CA ALA A 151 13.43 -5.70 -1.47
C ALA A 151 12.97 -6.45 -2.74
N PRO A 152 11.77 -7.03 -2.75
CA PRO A 152 11.25 -7.70 -3.94
C PRO A 152 11.04 -6.70 -5.08
N LYS A 153 11.31 -7.13 -6.31
CA LYS A 153 11.00 -6.36 -7.52
C LYS A 153 9.53 -6.56 -7.86
N LEU A 154 8.70 -5.62 -7.47
CA LEU A 154 7.25 -5.71 -7.65
C LEU A 154 6.78 -5.05 -8.95
N ILE A 155 7.49 -4.03 -9.41
CA ILE A 155 7.13 -3.28 -10.61
C ILE A 155 8.15 -3.60 -11.70
N THR A 156 7.66 -4.18 -12.79
CA THR A 156 8.46 -4.58 -13.95
C THR A 156 8.29 -3.60 -15.10
N LYS A 157 9.18 -3.67 -16.08
CA LYS A 157 9.13 -2.81 -17.25
C LYS A 157 7.79 -2.93 -18.02
N ASP A 158 7.29 -4.14 -18.18
CA ASP A 158 6.02 -4.38 -18.86
C ASP A 158 4.81 -3.81 -18.11
N MET A 159 4.86 -3.74 -16.76
CA MET A 159 3.85 -3.04 -15.99
C MET A 159 3.88 -1.52 -16.23
N VAL A 160 5.07 -0.94 -16.28
CA VAL A 160 5.22 0.49 -16.55
C VAL A 160 4.71 0.83 -17.96
N GLU A 161 4.97 -0.02 -18.94
CA GLU A 161 4.55 0.17 -20.32
C GLU A 161 3.02 0.18 -20.50
N VAL A 162 2.26 -0.51 -19.64
CA VAL A 162 0.79 -0.51 -19.68
C VAL A 162 0.16 0.60 -18.87
N MET A 163 0.93 1.34 -18.07
CA MET A 163 0.41 2.45 -17.29
C MET A 163 0.01 3.64 -18.16
N LYS A 164 -0.98 4.39 -17.70
CA LYS A 164 -1.44 5.59 -18.38
C LYS A 164 -0.34 6.66 -18.44
N PRO A 165 -0.26 7.44 -19.53
CA PRO A 165 0.63 8.59 -19.57
C PRO A 165 0.39 9.57 -18.39
N GLY A 166 1.47 10.02 -17.75
CA GLY A 166 1.38 10.90 -16.58
C GLY A 166 1.16 10.17 -15.25
N SER A 167 1.15 8.84 -15.25
CA SER A 167 1.10 8.04 -14.02
C SER A 167 2.36 8.22 -13.17
N ILE A 168 2.23 7.97 -11.85
CA ILE A 168 3.30 8.11 -10.85
C ILE A 168 3.57 6.75 -10.19
N ILE A 169 4.84 6.43 -9.94
CA ILE A 169 5.27 5.30 -9.12
C ILE A 169 6.17 5.83 -8.02
#